data_ea457b8c9a534726a55fbd40f305033b
#
_entry.id   ea457b8c9a534726a55fbd40f305033b
#
_cell.length_a   1.000
_cell.length_b   1.000
_cell.length_c   1.000
_cell.angle_alpha   90.00
_cell.angle_beta   90.00
_cell.angle_gamma   90.00
#
_symmetry.space_group_name_H-M   'P 1'
#
loop_
_entity.id
_entity.type
_entity.pdbx_description
1 polymer ?
#
loop_
_entity_poly.entity_id
_entity_poly.type
_entity_poly.pdbx_seq_one_letter_code
_entity_poly.pdbx_strand_id
1 'polypeptide(L)'
;AVYVRPQDVHKIRTMLRKHLRSGQRSIHFTKERPEVRKAVIADIAKMSIKAELYKVAEKHREARSICLQALAGTLRDGKCQQLVLYQNDSVCQSDRRVLRSALGPGWSGTYDHLHDHQEALLWLPDAISWCWNKGGAWRARLSDIDLKIVPLAR
;
A
#
# COMPACT_ATOMS: atom_id res chain seq x y z
N ALA A 1 -1.38 -4.13 0.70
CA ALA A 1 -1.67 -3.28 1.88
C ALA A 1 -0.43 -3.18 2.76
N VAL A 2 -0.25 -2.04 3.40
CA VAL A 2 0.82 -1.81 4.38
C VAL A 2 0.18 -1.33 5.67
N TYR A 3 0.56 -1.95 6.77
CA TYR A 3 0.04 -1.65 8.11
C TYR A 3 1.08 -0.85 8.87
N VAL A 4 0.67 0.32 9.36
CA VAL A 4 1.52 1.24 10.13
C VAL A 4 0.84 1.51 11.47
N ARG A 5 1.59 1.35 12.57
CA ARG A 5 1.07 1.69 13.89
C ARG A 5 0.92 3.20 14.02
N PRO A 6 -0.13 3.71 14.71
CA PRO A 6 -0.34 5.15 14.86
C PRO A 6 0.89 5.90 15.37
N GLN A 7 1.62 5.33 16.33
CA GLN A 7 2.82 5.95 16.89
C GLN A 7 4.00 6.06 15.91
N ASP A 8 4.00 5.29 14.82
CA ASP A 8 5.08 5.28 13.82
C ASP A 8 4.77 6.15 12.59
N VAL A 9 3.53 6.63 12.44
CA VAL A 9 3.07 7.35 11.25
C VAL A 9 3.93 8.58 10.98
N HIS A 10 4.16 9.43 11.97
CA HIS A 10 4.95 10.65 11.79
C HIS A 10 6.39 10.35 11.40
N LYS A 11 7.01 9.40 12.08
CA LYS A 11 8.39 8.96 11.81
C LYS A 11 8.56 8.45 10.37
N ILE A 12 7.64 7.62 9.91
CA ILE A 12 7.69 7.04 8.57
C ILE A 12 7.44 8.12 7.51
N ARG A 13 6.47 9.00 7.69
CA ARG A 13 6.24 10.14 6.80
C ARG A 13 7.48 11.02 6.66
N THR A 14 8.13 11.33 7.77
CA THR A 14 9.34 12.15 7.80
C THR A 14 10.48 11.45 7.03
N MET A 15 10.68 10.17 7.26
CA MET A 15 11.68 9.37 6.55
C MET A 15 11.43 9.38 5.03
N LEU A 16 10.21 9.13 4.60
CA LEU A 16 9.85 9.11 3.18
C LEU A 16 10.07 10.45 2.50
N ARG A 17 9.68 11.55 3.15
CA ARG A 17 9.83 12.91 2.60
C ARG A 17 11.27 13.36 2.46
N LYS A 18 12.22 12.79 3.19
CA LYS A 18 13.65 13.07 3.03
C LYS A 18 14.18 12.70 1.64
N HIS A 19 13.52 11.80 0.94
CA HIS A 19 13.91 11.39 -0.40
C HIS A 19 13.37 12.32 -1.51
N LEU A 20 12.53 13.30 -1.17
CA LEU A 20 12.01 14.27 -2.12
C LEU A 20 13.11 15.25 -2.53
N ARG A 21 13.20 15.50 -3.84
CA ARG A 21 14.00 16.58 -4.39
C ARG A 21 13.23 17.90 -4.31
N SER A 22 13.95 19.02 -4.44
CA SER A 22 13.34 20.35 -4.52
C SER A 22 12.26 20.38 -5.61
N GLY A 23 11.06 20.84 -5.25
CA GLY A 23 9.91 20.92 -6.17
C GLY A 23 9.16 19.60 -6.40
N GLN A 24 9.69 18.48 -5.93
CA GLN A 24 9.02 17.20 -6.02
C GLN A 24 7.96 17.06 -4.91
N ARG A 25 6.77 16.58 -5.24
CA ARG A 25 5.65 16.47 -4.30
C ARG A 25 5.41 15.05 -3.79
N SER A 26 5.83 14.05 -4.56
CA SER A 26 5.63 12.64 -4.25
C SER A 26 6.70 11.77 -4.89
N ILE A 27 6.82 10.53 -4.42
CA ILE A 27 7.68 9.52 -5.01
C ILE A 27 6.81 8.49 -5.72
N HIS A 28 7.01 8.40 -7.03
CA HIS A 28 6.45 7.38 -7.90
C HIS A 28 7.55 6.40 -8.29
N PHE A 29 7.50 5.17 -7.82
CA PHE A 29 8.58 4.22 -8.03
C PHE A 29 8.89 3.97 -9.51
N THR A 30 7.86 3.89 -10.36
CA THR A 30 8.05 3.75 -11.81
C THR A 30 8.82 4.90 -12.47
N LYS A 31 8.74 6.09 -11.91
CA LYS A 31 9.36 7.32 -12.47
C LYS A 31 10.69 7.68 -11.82
N GLU A 32 11.07 6.98 -10.75
CA GLU A 32 12.30 7.29 -10.03
C GLU A 32 13.52 6.59 -10.64
N ARG A 33 14.67 7.20 -10.41
CA ARG A 33 15.96 6.61 -10.78
C ARG A 33 16.32 5.43 -9.87
N PRO A 34 17.11 4.46 -10.35
CA PRO A 34 17.49 3.30 -9.55
C PRO A 34 18.11 3.63 -8.19
N GLU A 35 18.92 4.69 -8.11
CA GLU A 35 19.57 5.11 -6.86
C GLU A 35 18.54 5.55 -5.82
N VAL A 36 17.53 6.31 -6.24
CA VAL A 36 16.45 6.76 -5.37
C VAL A 36 15.60 5.56 -4.91
N ARG A 37 15.24 4.68 -5.83
CA ARG A 37 14.51 3.44 -5.49
C ARG A 37 15.25 2.60 -4.46
N LYS A 38 16.55 2.42 -4.63
CA LYS A 38 17.40 1.66 -3.68
C LYS A 38 17.43 2.31 -2.30
N ALA A 39 17.59 3.63 -2.25
CA ALA A 39 17.62 4.37 -1.00
C ALA A 39 16.28 4.31 -0.27
N VAL A 40 15.17 4.49 -0.98
CA VAL A 40 13.82 4.45 -0.41
C VAL A 40 13.52 3.06 0.14
N ILE A 41 13.75 2.00 -0.63
CA ILE A 41 13.42 0.64 -0.17
C ILE A 41 14.32 0.19 0.98
N ALA A 42 15.58 0.64 1.03
CA ALA A 42 16.47 0.36 2.14
C ALA A 42 15.96 0.99 3.45
N ASP A 43 15.45 2.22 3.39
CA ASP A 43 14.85 2.88 4.55
C ASP A 43 13.53 2.23 4.98
N ILE A 44 12.69 1.85 4.02
CA ILE A 44 11.44 1.10 4.30
C ILE A 44 11.76 -0.19 5.04
N ALA A 45 12.79 -0.91 4.61
CA ALA A 45 13.19 -2.18 5.23
C ALA A 45 13.64 -2.05 6.69
N LYS A 46 14.04 -0.85 7.12
CA LYS A 46 14.42 -0.56 8.52
C LYS A 46 13.23 -0.20 9.40
N MET A 47 12.06 0.05 8.82
CA MET A 47 10.87 0.46 9.57
C MET A 47 10.08 -0.75 10.07
N SER A 48 9.44 -0.59 11.24
CA SER A 48 8.53 -1.59 11.79
C SER A 48 7.17 -1.49 11.10
N ILE A 49 7.05 -2.11 9.93
CA ILE A 49 5.81 -2.20 9.17
C ILE A 49 5.50 -3.66 8.85
N LYS A 50 4.23 -3.94 8.63
CA LYS A 50 3.75 -5.21 8.06
C LYS A 50 3.11 -4.93 6.72
N ALA A 51 3.36 -5.80 5.76
CA ALA A 51 2.77 -5.68 4.43
C ALA A 51 2.08 -6.99 4.02
N GLU A 52 1.01 -6.85 3.28
CA GLU A 52 0.32 -7.97 2.63
C GLU A 52 0.17 -7.65 1.15
N LEU A 53 0.58 -8.58 0.32
CA LEU A 53 0.44 -8.48 -1.12
C LEU A 53 -0.60 -9.49 -1.59
N TYR A 54 -1.76 -8.97 -1.97
CA TYR A 54 -2.87 -9.77 -2.47
C TYR A 54 -2.65 -10.08 -3.96
N LYS A 55 -2.74 -11.33 -4.32
CA LYS A 55 -2.53 -11.79 -5.70
C LYS A 55 -3.73 -12.57 -6.21
N VAL A 56 -4.25 -12.14 -7.34
CA VAL A 56 -5.18 -12.94 -8.15
C VAL A 56 -4.37 -13.62 -9.25
N ALA A 57 -4.64 -14.90 -9.49
CA ALA A 57 -3.80 -15.77 -10.32
C ALA A 57 -3.69 -15.32 -11.80
N GLU A 58 -4.69 -14.64 -12.34
CA GLU A 58 -4.75 -14.21 -13.73
C GLU A 58 -5.17 -12.74 -13.84
N LYS A 59 -5.03 -12.15 -15.03
CA LYS A 59 -5.59 -10.84 -15.36
C LYS A 59 -7.12 -10.91 -15.32
N HIS A 60 -7.66 -10.76 -14.14
CA HIS A 60 -9.10 -10.81 -13.93
C HIS A 60 -9.66 -9.40 -13.95
N ARG A 61 -10.77 -9.19 -14.67
CA ARG A 61 -11.44 -7.89 -14.75
C ARG A 61 -11.81 -7.35 -13.35
N GLU A 62 -12.11 -8.23 -12.43
CA GLU A 62 -12.54 -7.91 -11.08
C GLU A 62 -11.42 -8.05 -10.04
N ALA A 63 -10.16 -8.20 -10.47
CA ALA A 63 -9.03 -8.44 -9.56
C ALA A 63 -8.95 -7.42 -8.42
N ARG A 64 -9.17 -6.14 -8.72
CA ARG A 64 -9.19 -5.08 -7.69
C ARG A 64 -10.30 -5.30 -6.67
N SER A 65 -11.51 -5.62 -7.11
CA SER A 65 -12.65 -5.88 -6.23
C SER A 65 -12.39 -7.10 -5.35
N ILE A 66 -11.87 -8.17 -5.90
CA ILE A 66 -11.51 -9.40 -5.17
C ILE A 66 -10.47 -9.08 -4.08
N CYS A 67 -9.43 -8.33 -4.43
CA CYS A 67 -8.39 -7.93 -3.48
C CYS A 67 -8.95 -7.03 -2.36
N LEU A 68 -9.82 -6.07 -2.70
CA LEU A 68 -10.44 -5.19 -1.71
C LEU A 68 -11.37 -5.93 -0.76
N GLN A 69 -12.13 -6.91 -1.26
CA GLN A 69 -12.98 -7.76 -0.42
C GLN A 69 -12.15 -8.57 0.58
N ALA A 70 -11.06 -9.15 0.13
CA ALA A 70 -10.14 -9.91 1.00
C ALA A 70 -9.49 -9.01 2.05
N LEU A 71 -9.02 -7.82 1.65
CA LEU A 71 -8.49 -6.82 2.57
C LEU A 71 -9.53 -6.39 3.60
N ALA A 72 -10.76 -6.09 3.18
CA ALA A 72 -11.84 -5.68 4.06
C ALA A 72 -12.15 -6.77 5.11
N GLY A 73 -12.11 -8.04 4.74
CA GLY A 73 -12.25 -9.14 5.69
C GLY A 73 -11.19 -9.10 6.79
N THR A 74 -9.93 -8.88 6.41
CA THR A 74 -8.83 -8.73 7.37
C THR A 74 -9.03 -7.51 8.27
N LEU A 75 -9.44 -6.37 7.71
CA LEU A 75 -9.64 -5.12 8.46
C LEU A 75 -10.82 -5.20 9.43
N ARG A 76 -11.89 -5.89 9.04
CA ARG A 76 -13.07 -6.08 9.89
C ARG A 76 -12.73 -6.86 11.16
N ASP A 77 -11.85 -7.86 11.05
CA ASP A 77 -11.47 -8.71 12.17
C ASP A 77 -10.30 -8.11 12.98
N GLY A 78 -9.65 -7.06 12.47
CA GLY A 78 -8.51 -6.39 13.08
C GLY A 78 -8.86 -5.08 13.79
N LYS A 79 -7.83 -4.36 14.21
CA LYS A 79 -7.93 -3.08 14.93
C LYS A 79 -7.60 -1.89 14.03
N CYS A 80 -7.91 -1.96 12.75
CA CYS A 80 -7.66 -0.86 11.83
C CYS A 80 -8.53 0.35 12.18
N GLN A 81 -7.90 1.50 12.39
CA GLN A 81 -8.59 2.76 12.68
C GLN A 81 -8.87 3.55 11.40
N GLN A 82 -7.95 3.52 10.45
CA GLN A 82 -8.08 4.25 9.20
C GLN A 82 -7.45 3.47 8.05
N LEU A 83 -8.19 3.36 6.96
CA LEU A 83 -7.73 2.85 5.69
C LEU A 83 -7.57 3.99 4.71
N VAL A 84 -6.40 4.13 4.09
CA VAL A 84 -6.16 5.09 3.02
C VAL A 84 -5.89 4.33 1.74
N LEU A 85 -6.62 4.69 0.68
CA LEU A 85 -6.45 4.13 -0.65
C LEU A 85 -5.92 5.22 -1.60
N TYR A 86 -5.08 4.81 -2.54
CA TYR A 86 -4.67 5.69 -3.63
C TYR A 86 -5.90 6.09 -4.46
N GLN A 87 -6.08 7.41 -4.64
CA GLN A 87 -7.18 7.94 -5.42
C GLN A 87 -6.94 7.74 -6.91
N ASN A 88 -7.81 6.96 -7.52
CA ASN A 88 -7.94 6.83 -8.95
C ASN A 88 -9.42 7.06 -9.28
N ASP A 89 -9.73 8.18 -9.92
CA ASP A 89 -11.10 8.64 -10.14
C ASP A 89 -11.95 7.62 -10.90
N SER A 90 -11.34 6.83 -11.77
CA SER A 90 -12.04 5.80 -12.55
C SER A 90 -12.58 4.63 -11.71
N VAL A 91 -12.04 4.41 -10.51
CA VAL A 91 -12.41 3.26 -9.66
C VAL A 91 -12.91 3.64 -8.27
N CYS A 92 -12.86 4.92 -7.87
CA CYS A 92 -13.25 5.36 -6.53
C CYS A 92 -14.67 4.95 -6.14
N GLN A 93 -15.63 5.11 -7.02
CA GLN A 93 -17.03 4.72 -6.73
C GLN A 93 -17.17 3.22 -6.57
N SER A 94 -16.48 2.45 -7.41
CA SER A 94 -16.46 0.99 -7.31
C SER A 94 -15.83 0.53 -6.01
N ASP A 95 -14.68 1.11 -5.64
CA ASP A 95 -14.00 0.84 -4.39
C ASP A 95 -14.91 1.09 -3.18
N ARG A 96 -15.59 2.23 -3.16
CA ARG A 96 -16.51 2.60 -2.07
C ARG A 96 -17.65 1.61 -1.93
N ARG A 97 -18.23 1.13 -3.02
CA ARG A 97 -19.26 0.10 -3.01
C ARG A 97 -18.77 -1.19 -2.39
N VAL A 98 -17.62 -1.66 -2.84
CA VAL A 98 -17.00 -2.90 -2.36
C VAL A 98 -16.69 -2.80 -0.87
N LEU A 99 -16.04 -1.71 -0.44
CA LEU A 99 -15.66 -1.51 0.95
C LEU A 99 -16.88 -1.37 1.87
N ARG A 100 -17.89 -0.61 1.45
CA ARG A 100 -19.13 -0.46 2.24
C ARG A 100 -19.81 -1.81 2.46
N SER A 101 -19.90 -2.63 1.42
CA SER A 101 -20.50 -3.96 1.50
C SER A 101 -19.67 -4.91 2.37
N ALA A 102 -18.36 -4.93 2.17
CA ALA A 102 -17.48 -5.92 2.81
C ALA A 102 -17.13 -5.57 4.26
N LEU A 103 -16.96 -4.29 4.60
CA LEU A 103 -16.70 -3.86 5.98
C LEU A 103 -17.99 -3.90 6.83
N GLY A 104 -19.13 -3.59 6.24
CA GLY A 104 -20.41 -3.57 6.92
C GLY A 104 -20.61 -2.35 7.83
N PRO A 105 -21.83 -2.15 8.36
CA PRO A 105 -22.18 -0.97 9.15
C PRO A 105 -21.55 -0.96 10.55
N GLY A 106 -21.11 -2.11 11.05
CA GLY A 106 -20.51 -2.24 12.39
C GLY A 106 -19.02 -1.95 12.45
N TRP A 107 -18.37 -1.69 11.32
CA TRP A 107 -16.95 -1.36 11.31
C TRP A 107 -16.70 0.05 11.85
N SER A 108 -15.85 0.14 12.88
CA SER A 108 -15.60 1.39 13.61
C SER A 108 -14.52 2.28 12.98
N GLY A 109 -13.82 1.79 11.97
CA GLY A 109 -12.79 2.56 11.28
C GLY A 109 -13.34 3.53 10.24
N THR A 110 -12.46 4.30 9.63
CA THR A 110 -12.75 5.18 8.50
C THR A 110 -11.90 4.81 7.30
N TYR A 111 -12.35 5.15 6.09
CA TYR A 111 -11.54 5.03 4.89
C TYR A 111 -11.65 6.26 4.00
N ASP A 112 -10.53 6.62 3.37
CA ASP A 112 -10.42 7.74 2.47
C ASP A 112 -9.62 7.37 1.22
N HIS A 113 -9.95 8.03 0.10
CA HIS A 113 -9.11 8.03 -1.08
C HIS A 113 -8.28 9.32 -1.10
N LEU A 114 -6.97 9.19 -1.20
CA LEU A 114 -6.05 10.32 -1.24
C LEU A 114 -5.06 10.16 -2.40
N HIS A 115 -4.59 11.30 -2.91
CA HIS A 115 -3.47 11.31 -3.85
C HIS A 115 -2.14 11.08 -3.14
N ASP A 116 -1.14 10.61 -3.87
CA ASP A 116 0.20 10.33 -3.35
C ASP A 116 0.91 11.56 -2.78
N HIS A 117 0.63 12.77 -3.29
CA HIS A 117 1.16 14.00 -2.74
C HIS A 117 0.47 14.45 -1.44
N GLN A 118 -0.70 13.91 -1.14
CA GLN A 118 -1.45 14.20 0.08
C GLN A 118 -1.07 13.27 1.24
N GLU A 119 -0.64 12.05 0.93
CA GLU A 119 -0.28 11.04 1.92
C GLU A 119 0.96 10.26 1.50
N ALA A 120 2.09 10.55 2.15
CA ALA A 120 3.36 9.87 1.85
C ALA A 120 3.33 8.36 2.15
N LEU A 121 2.51 7.91 3.09
CA LEU A 121 2.39 6.49 3.41
C LEU A 121 1.91 5.65 2.21
N LEU A 122 1.24 6.25 1.23
CA LEU A 122 0.87 5.60 -0.02
C LEU A 122 2.07 5.19 -0.87
N TRP A 123 3.24 5.79 -0.64
CA TRP A 123 4.48 5.41 -1.34
C TRP A 123 4.99 4.04 -0.90
N LEU A 124 4.63 3.59 0.31
CA LEU A 124 5.03 2.27 0.83
C LEU A 124 4.46 1.12 -0.02
N PRO A 125 3.15 0.99 -0.25
CA PRO A 125 2.61 -0.08 -1.08
C PRO A 125 3.05 0.05 -2.54
N ASP A 126 3.22 1.26 -3.06
CA ASP A 126 3.74 1.48 -4.41
C ASP A 126 5.15 0.90 -4.55
N ALA A 127 6.07 1.26 -3.65
CA ALA A 127 7.43 0.76 -3.64
C ALA A 127 7.52 -0.77 -3.52
N ILE A 128 6.78 -1.33 -2.58
CA ILE A 128 6.79 -2.78 -2.31
C ILE A 128 6.22 -3.55 -3.51
N SER A 129 5.10 -3.11 -4.06
CA SER A 129 4.47 -3.74 -5.22
C SER A 129 5.38 -3.66 -6.44
N TRP A 130 6.03 -2.52 -6.65
CA TRP A 130 6.94 -2.34 -7.78
C TRP A 130 8.12 -3.31 -7.68
N CYS A 131 8.77 -3.39 -6.52
CA CYS A 131 9.90 -4.30 -6.29
C CYS A 131 9.50 -5.77 -6.47
N TRP A 132 8.32 -6.13 -5.97
CA TRP A 132 7.80 -7.48 -6.13
C TRP A 132 7.58 -7.85 -7.60
N ASN A 133 6.90 -6.98 -8.34
CA ASN A 133 6.57 -7.21 -9.74
C ASN A 133 7.82 -7.20 -10.65
N LYS A 134 8.78 -6.35 -10.35
CA LYS A 134 10.05 -6.31 -11.09
C LYS A 134 10.83 -7.61 -10.97
N GLY A 135 10.77 -8.26 -9.82
CA GLY A 135 11.44 -9.54 -9.59
C GLY A 135 12.96 -9.41 -9.40
N GLY A 136 13.65 -10.55 -9.43
CA GLY A 136 15.11 -10.60 -9.35
C GLY A 136 15.69 -9.86 -8.15
N ALA A 137 16.73 -9.08 -8.40
CA ALA A 137 17.42 -8.31 -7.36
C ALA A 137 16.53 -7.29 -6.65
N TRP A 138 15.52 -6.75 -7.33
CA TRP A 138 14.56 -5.82 -6.71
C TRP A 138 13.65 -6.52 -5.71
N ARG A 139 13.13 -7.69 -6.05
CA ARG A 139 12.33 -8.49 -5.11
C ARG A 139 13.15 -8.94 -3.90
N ALA A 140 14.43 -9.28 -4.11
CA ALA A 140 15.33 -9.66 -3.02
C ALA A 140 15.51 -8.55 -1.96
N ARG A 141 15.34 -7.27 -2.35
CA ARG A 141 15.41 -6.14 -1.41
C ARG A 141 14.24 -6.08 -0.44
N LEU A 142 13.20 -6.89 -0.63
CA LEU A 142 12.06 -6.98 0.27
C LEU A 142 12.27 -8.00 1.41
N SER A 143 13.40 -8.70 1.44
CA SER A 143 13.64 -9.82 2.37
C SER A 143 13.58 -9.43 3.85
N ASP A 144 13.94 -8.19 4.20
CA ASP A 144 13.90 -7.70 5.58
C ASP A 144 12.55 -7.05 5.96
N ILE A 145 11.59 -7.01 5.04
CA ILE A 145 10.25 -6.51 5.29
C ILE A 145 9.35 -7.69 5.69
N ASP A 146 8.57 -7.51 6.74
CA ASP A 146 7.52 -8.46 7.13
C ASP A 146 6.40 -8.44 6.08
N LEU A 147 6.60 -9.19 5.01
CA LEU A 147 5.73 -9.25 3.84
C LEU A 147 5.08 -10.63 3.72
N LYS A 148 3.77 -10.65 3.78
CA LYS A 148 2.96 -11.83 3.53
C LYS A 148 2.35 -11.78 2.13
N ILE A 149 2.50 -12.85 1.38
CA ILE A 149 1.83 -13.01 0.08
C ILE A 149 0.51 -13.74 0.33
N VAL A 150 -0.57 -13.14 -0.14
CA VAL A 150 -1.94 -13.66 0.01
C VAL A 150 -2.47 -14.03 -1.38
N PRO A 151 -2.33 -15.29 -1.80
CA PRO A 151 -2.93 -15.74 -3.05
C PRO A 151 -4.45 -15.83 -2.89
N LEU A 152 -5.17 -15.31 -3.86
CA LEU A 152 -6.63 -15.34 -3.87
C LEU A 152 -7.11 -16.25 -5.01
N ALA A 153 -7.98 -17.18 -4.66
CA ALA A 153 -8.74 -17.94 -5.62
C ALA A 153 -9.82 -17.06 -6.28
N ARG A 154 -10.30 -17.47 -7.44
CA ARG A 154 -11.42 -16.82 -8.12
C ARG A 154 -12.69 -16.81 -7.27
#